data_5a30a442edfe0590a1d968bf6f50d469
#
_entry.id   5a30a442edfe0590a1d968bf6f50d469
#
_cell.length_a   1.000
_cell.length_b   1.000
_cell.length_c   1.000
_cell.angle_alpha   90.00
_cell.angle_beta   90.00
_cell.angle_gamma   90.00
#
_symmetry.space_group_name_H-M   'P 1'
#
loop_
_entity.id
_entity.type
_entity.pdbx_description
1 polymer ?
#
loop_
_entity_poly.entity_id
_entity_poly.type
_entity_poly.pdbx_seq_one_letter_code
_entity_poly.pdbx_strand_id
1 'polypeptide(L)'
;MKLLIAAGATQKFVYMKALSDAVSRLGVECKLVKESEYAAGFPSKNILEWFSNKKFKKLISEFKPDAVFVDRQSHFGLESIKAGIPLFVYLRGHFWLEQEWAKKTIYKDPIMKTVIDLRAKTAEKCFRDSTAILPITKYLERVVKEHYPNKPTDILLEGMDAS
;
A
#
# COMPACT_ATOMS: atom_id res chain seq x y z
N MET A 1 12.43 -7.35 -15.56
CA MET A 1 11.77 -7.20 -14.25
C MET A 1 10.36 -6.66 -14.46
N LYS A 2 9.37 -7.23 -13.78
CA LYS A 2 7.96 -6.83 -13.84
C LYS A 2 7.53 -6.23 -12.50
N LEU A 3 7.08 -4.99 -12.50
CA LEU A 3 6.62 -4.30 -11.32
C LEU A 3 5.11 -4.04 -11.37
N LEU A 4 4.39 -4.59 -10.39
CA LEU A 4 2.97 -4.30 -10.21
C LEU A 4 2.81 -3.15 -9.24
N ILE A 5 2.21 -2.04 -9.69
CA ILE A 5 1.98 -0.84 -8.89
C ILE A 5 0.48 -0.75 -8.58
N ALA A 6 0.11 -0.67 -7.30
CA ALA A 6 -1.28 -0.56 -6.89
C ALA A 6 -1.55 0.77 -6.16
N ALA A 7 -2.50 1.53 -6.67
CA ALA A 7 -2.93 2.80 -6.11
C ALA A 7 -4.26 2.67 -5.37
N GLY A 8 -4.34 3.27 -4.17
CA GLY A 8 -5.52 3.17 -3.31
C GLY A 8 -6.67 4.10 -3.67
N ALA A 9 -6.39 5.29 -4.20
CA ALA A 9 -7.39 6.30 -4.51
C ALA A 9 -7.16 6.92 -5.89
N THR A 10 -8.23 7.44 -6.50
CA THR A 10 -8.18 8.02 -7.86
C THR A 10 -7.20 9.19 -7.96
N GLN A 11 -7.18 10.07 -6.96
CA GLN A 11 -6.24 11.21 -6.93
C GLN A 11 -4.76 10.77 -6.86
N LYS A 12 -4.49 9.67 -6.15
CA LYS A 12 -3.15 9.10 -6.04
C LYS A 12 -2.71 8.37 -7.31
N PHE A 13 -3.65 7.99 -8.16
CA PHE A 13 -3.38 7.29 -9.41
C PHE A 13 -2.51 8.13 -10.37
N VAL A 14 -2.68 9.44 -10.38
CA VAL A 14 -1.88 10.35 -11.22
C VAL A 14 -0.39 10.28 -10.84
N TYR A 15 -0.09 10.37 -9.53
CA TYR A 15 1.30 10.28 -9.04
C TYR A 15 1.90 8.90 -9.28
N MET A 16 1.12 7.84 -9.04
CA MET A 16 1.57 6.48 -9.31
C MET A 16 1.78 6.22 -10.81
N LYS A 17 1.02 6.90 -11.67
CA LYS A 17 1.24 6.85 -13.11
C LYS A 17 2.59 7.49 -13.49
N ALA A 18 2.89 8.67 -12.97
CA ALA A 18 4.17 9.33 -13.22
C ALA A 18 5.36 8.45 -12.76
N LEU A 19 5.24 7.83 -11.57
CA LEU A 19 6.24 6.87 -11.10
C LEU A 19 6.35 5.65 -12.04
N SER A 20 5.22 5.07 -12.43
CA SER A 20 5.17 3.93 -13.36
C SER A 20 5.85 4.27 -14.69
N ASP A 21 5.54 5.44 -15.26
CA ASP A 21 6.12 5.91 -16.52
C ASP A 21 7.63 6.16 -16.39
N ALA A 22 8.08 6.73 -15.28
CA ALA A 22 9.51 6.96 -15.00
C ALA A 22 10.28 5.65 -14.87
N VAL A 23 9.76 4.69 -14.11
CA VAL A 23 10.39 3.37 -13.91
C VAL A 23 10.37 2.55 -15.21
N SER A 24 9.31 2.69 -16.02
CA SER A 24 9.25 2.01 -17.33
C SER A 24 10.32 2.51 -18.30
N ARG A 25 10.67 3.80 -18.25
CA ARG A 25 11.80 4.36 -19.04
C ARG A 25 13.16 3.75 -18.66
N LEU A 26 13.26 3.16 -17.46
CA LEU A 26 14.47 2.43 -17.01
C LEU A 26 14.45 0.94 -17.41
N GLY A 27 13.53 0.52 -18.26
CA GLY A 27 13.45 -0.85 -18.77
C GLY A 27 12.68 -1.83 -17.88
N VAL A 28 11.90 -1.33 -16.91
CA VAL A 28 11.04 -2.17 -16.08
C VAL A 28 9.64 -2.24 -16.69
N GLU A 29 9.10 -3.43 -16.87
CA GLU A 29 7.71 -3.62 -17.30
C GLU A 29 6.77 -3.32 -16.13
N CYS A 30 6.10 -2.16 -16.16
CA CYS A 30 5.19 -1.71 -15.10
C CYS A 30 3.73 -1.95 -15.47
N LYS A 31 2.94 -2.42 -14.48
CA LYS A 31 1.48 -2.45 -14.57
C LYS A 31 0.88 -1.69 -13.39
N LEU A 32 0.16 -0.61 -13.69
CA LEU A 32 -0.53 0.20 -12.71
C LEU A 32 -2.00 -0.21 -12.61
N VAL A 33 -2.47 -0.47 -11.37
CA VAL A 33 -3.84 -0.90 -11.10
C VAL A 33 -4.44 -0.15 -9.92
N LYS A 34 -5.77 -0.10 -9.82
CA LYS A 34 -6.48 0.31 -8.60
C LYS A 34 -6.65 -0.89 -7.69
N GLU A 35 -6.11 -0.82 -6.47
CA GLU A 35 -6.15 -1.94 -5.54
C GLU A 35 -7.57 -2.45 -5.24
N SER A 36 -8.55 -1.54 -5.15
CA SER A 36 -9.95 -1.87 -4.85
C SER A 36 -10.64 -2.72 -5.93
N GLU A 37 -10.11 -2.76 -7.14
CA GLU A 37 -10.66 -3.58 -8.21
C GLU A 37 -10.26 -5.05 -8.08
N TYR A 38 -9.18 -5.35 -7.36
CA TYR A 38 -8.57 -6.67 -7.27
C TYR A 38 -8.61 -7.27 -5.86
N ALA A 39 -8.44 -6.47 -4.82
CA ALA A 39 -8.42 -6.91 -3.43
C ALA A 39 -8.96 -5.81 -2.51
N ALA A 40 -10.27 -5.57 -2.55
CA ALA A 40 -10.92 -4.56 -1.73
C ALA A 40 -10.79 -4.85 -0.23
N GLY A 41 -10.91 -6.12 0.14
CA GLY A 41 -10.75 -6.59 1.52
C GLY A 41 -11.78 -6.03 2.49
N PHE A 42 -11.65 -6.43 3.75
CA PHE A 42 -12.45 -5.85 4.84
C PHE A 42 -11.87 -4.50 5.31
N PRO A 43 -12.71 -3.50 5.62
CA PRO A 43 -14.11 -3.41 5.28
C PRO A 43 -14.31 -2.77 3.90
N SER A 44 -15.10 -3.42 3.06
CA SER A 44 -15.61 -2.84 1.82
C SER A 44 -17.14 -2.75 1.89
N LYS A 45 -17.76 -2.02 0.96
CA LYS A 45 -19.22 -1.96 0.85
C LYS A 45 -19.84 -3.30 0.47
N ASN A 46 -19.07 -4.15 -0.17
CA ASN A 46 -19.52 -5.48 -0.60
C ASN A 46 -18.92 -6.55 0.30
N ILE A 47 -19.76 -7.16 1.14
CA ILE A 47 -19.37 -8.20 2.08
C ILE A 47 -18.74 -9.42 1.38
N LEU A 48 -19.21 -9.76 0.17
CA LEU A 48 -18.69 -10.90 -0.60
C LEU A 48 -17.23 -10.68 -1.05
N GLU A 49 -16.79 -9.43 -1.12
CA GLU A 49 -15.42 -9.09 -1.50
C GLU A 49 -14.44 -9.10 -0.33
N TRP A 50 -14.90 -9.09 0.93
CA TRP A 50 -14.02 -9.00 2.09
C TRP A 50 -12.96 -10.09 2.15
N PHE A 51 -13.31 -11.30 1.71
CA PHE A 51 -12.42 -12.45 1.75
C PHE A 51 -12.08 -12.99 0.36
N SER A 52 -12.58 -12.32 -0.69
CA SER A 52 -12.34 -12.73 -2.06
C SER A 52 -10.99 -12.23 -2.57
N ASN A 53 -10.16 -13.15 -3.04
CA ASN A 53 -8.90 -12.83 -3.70
C ASN A 53 -8.81 -13.37 -5.14
N LYS A 54 -9.95 -13.78 -5.72
CA LYS A 54 -9.99 -14.38 -7.06
C LYS A 54 -9.44 -13.45 -8.14
N LYS A 55 -9.86 -12.17 -8.12
CA LYS A 55 -9.38 -11.17 -9.08
C LYS A 55 -7.88 -10.91 -8.91
N PHE A 56 -7.40 -10.83 -7.66
CA PHE A 56 -5.99 -10.70 -7.36
C PHE A 56 -5.19 -11.88 -7.88
N LYS A 57 -5.61 -13.11 -7.59
CA LYS A 57 -4.93 -14.33 -8.08
C LYS A 57 -4.87 -14.37 -9.61
N LYS A 58 -5.95 -13.97 -10.29
CA LYS A 58 -5.97 -13.85 -11.74
C LYS A 58 -4.93 -12.83 -12.23
N LEU A 59 -4.91 -11.64 -11.65
CA LEU A 59 -3.93 -10.59 -11.97
C LEU A 59 -2.49 -11.10 -11.84
N ILE A 60 -2.17 -11.74 -10.72
CA ILE A 60 -0.82 -12.27 -10.47
C ILE A 60 -0.45 -13.39 -11.44
N SER A 61 -1.38 -14.30 -11.74
CA SER A 61 -1.12 -15.39 -12.68
C SER A 61 -0.89 -14.91 -14.12
N GLU A 62 -1.57 -13.84 -14.53
CA GLU A 62 -1.43 -13.25 -15.86
C GLU A 62 -0.18 -12.39 -15.99
N PHE A 63 0.04 -11.50 -15.03
CA PHE A 63 1.14 -10.53 -15.11
C PHE A 63 2.48 -11.09 -14.61
N LYS A 64 2.45 -11.99 -13.61
CA LYS A 64 3.62 -12.61 -12.96
C LYS A 64 4.65 -11.57 -12.51
N PRO A 65 4.29 -10.67 -11.57
CA PRO A 65 5.18 -9.63 -11.11
C PRO A 65 6.34 -10.19 -10.29
N ASP A 66 7.53 -9.61 -10.47
CA ASP A 66 8.71 -9.87 -9.64
C ASP A 66 8.62 -9.11 -8.30
N ALA A 67 7.88 -7.99 -8.28
CA ALA A 67 7.66 -7.17 -7.10
C ALA A 67 6.31 -6.43 -7.18
N VAL A 68 5.79 -6.05 -6.00
CA VAL A 68 4.59 -5.23 -5.84
C VAL A 68 4.95 -3.96 -5.09
N PHE A 69 4.50 -2.82 -5.60
CA PHE A 69 4.61 -1.51 -4.98
C PHE A 69 3.21 -0.97 -4.69
N VAL A 70 2.96 -0.57 -3.45
CA VAL A 70 1.66 -0.04 -3.01
C VAL A 70 1.81 1.37 -2.44
N ASP A 71 0.86 2.26 -2.76
CA ASP A 71 0.85 3.64 -2.25
C ASP A 71 0.29 3.74 -0.83
N ARG A 72 -0.16 2.63 -0.28
CA ARG A 72 -0.62 2.49 1.10
C ARG A 72 -0.66 1.03 1.52
N GLN A 73 -0.61 0.82 2.81
CA GLN A 73 -0.78 -0.47 3.45
C GLN A 73 -2.26 -0.91 3.40
N SER A 74 -2.56 -2.00 2.73
CA SER A 74 -3.94 -2.44 2.47
C SER A 74 -4.06 -3.96 2.31
N HIS A 75 -5.28 -4.40 2.04
CA HIS A 75 -5.55 -5.81 1.73
C HIS A 75 -4.82 -6.29 0.47
N PHE A 76 -4.63 -5.41 -0.51
CA PHE A 76 -3.84 -5.74 -1.70
C PHE A 76 -2.40 -6.11 -1.32
N GLY A 77 -1.79 -5.33 -0.44
CA GLY A 77 -0.47 -5.64 0.10
C GLY A 77 -0.43 -6.99 0.84
N LEU A 78 -1.46 -7.29 1.65
CA LEU A 78 -1.54 -8.59 2.33
C LEU A 78 -1.65 -9.77 1.37
N GLU A 79 -2.42 -9.64 0.30
CA GLU A 79 -2.52 -10.70 -0.71
C GLU A 79 -1.19 -10.88 -1.46
N SER A 80 -0.44 -9.80 -1.68
CA SER A 80 0.91 -9.85 -2.25
C SER A 80 1.88 -10.63 -1.35
N ILE A 81 1.87 -10.34 -0.05
CA ILE A 81 2.67 -11.07 0.95
C ILE A 81 2.30 -12.56 0.96
N LYS A 82 1.00 -12.89 0.99
CA LYS A 82 0.52 -14.29 0.96
C LYS A 82 0.92 -15.03 -0.31
N ALA A 83 1.04 -14.32 -1.43
CA ALA A 83 1.50 -14.87 -2.69
C ALA A 83 3.03 -15.03 -2.76
N GLY A 84 3.77 -14.64 -1.72
CA GLY A 84 5.22 -14.71 -1.66
C GLY A 84 5.94 -13.69 -2.55
N ILE A 85 5.25 -12.62 -2.95
CA ILE A 85 5.80 -11.59 -3.84
C ILE A 85 6.39 -10.47 -2.98
N PRO A 86 7.65 -10.03 -3.24
CA PRO A 86 8.25 -8.89 -2.55
C PRO A 86 7.34 -7.66 -2.59
N LEU A 87 7.01 -7.10 -1.41
CA LEU A 87 6.14 -5.96 -1.24
C LEU A 87 6.91 -4.74 -0.79
N PHE A 88 6.76 -3.64 -1.51
CA PHE A 88 7.27 -2.31 -1.15
C PHE A 88 6.10 -1.39 -0.82
N VAL A 89 6.13 -0.80 0.37
CA VAL A 89 5.05 0.07 0.87
C VAL A 89 5.51 1.52 0.86
N TYR A 90 4.86 2.35 0.06
CA TYR A 90 5.11 3.78 0.03
C TYR A 90 4.38 4.48 1.18
N LEU A 91 5.12 5.22 2.00
CA LEU A 91 4.59 5.90 3.18
C LEU A 91 4.68 7.41 3.01
N ARG A 92 3.49 8.05 2.84
CA ARG A 92 3.37 9.50 2.60
C ARG A 92 2.86 10.30 3.79
N GLY A 93 2.40 9.64 4.84
CA GLY A 93 1.86 10.28 6.06
C GLY A 93 2.24 9.53 7.32
N HIS A 94 2.04 10.17 8.45
CA HIS A 94 2.30 9.58 9.75
C HIS A 94 1.13 8.67 10.15
N PHE A 95 1.11 7.46 9.60
CA PHE A 95 0.02 6.49 9.77
C PHE A 95 -0.46 6.35 11.23
N TRP A 96 0.44 6.13 12.17
CA TRP A 96 0.10 5.89 13.58
C TRP A 96 -0.60 7.10 14.22
N LEU A 97 -0.08 8.30 14.00
CA LEU A 97 -0.68 9.53 14.51
C LEU A 97 -2.05 9.81 13.86
N GLU A 98 -2.16 9.58 12.55
CA GLU A 98 -3.43 9.70 11.82
C GLU A 98 -4.50 8.74 12.36
N GLN A 99 -4.11 7.50 12.71
CA GLN A 99 -5.03 6.52 13.31
C GLN A 99 -5.51 6.96 14.69
N GLU A 100 -4.61 7.43 15.56
CA GLU A 100 -4.98 7.94 16.89
C GLU A 100 -5.92 9.15 16.78
N TRP A 101 -5.58 10.10 15.92
CA TRP A 101 -6.38 11.29 15.68
C TRP A 101 -7.77 10.92 15.14
N ALA A 102 -7.84 10.04 14.18
CA ALA A 102 -9.09 9.58 13.59
C ALA A 102 -10.01 8.92 14.62
N LYS A 103 -9.48 8.10 15.53
CA LYS A 103 -10.26 7.50 16.64
C LYS A 103 -10.81 8.54 17.61
N LYS A 104 -10.07 9.62 17.86
CA LYS A 104 -10.47 10.68 18.80
C LYS A 104 -11.48 11.66 18.20
N THR A 105 -11.43 11.88 16.89
CA THR A 105 -12.17 12.97 16.23
C THR A 105 -13.28 12.48 15.29
N ILE A 106 -12.97 11.60 14.36
CA ILE A 106 -13.88 11.20 13.28
C ILE A 106 -14.70 9.98 13.68
N TYR A 107 -14.04 8.96 14.21
CA TYR A 107 -14.65 7.65 14.48
C TYR A 107 -14.96 7.47 15.96
N LYS A 108 -15.95 8.23 16.45
CA LYS A 108 -16.37 8.19 17.87
C LYS A 108 -17.29 7.01 18.17
N ASP A 109 -18.00 6.51 17.17
CA ASP A 109 -18.89 5.36 17.29
C ASP A 109 -18.12 4.06 17.56
N PRO A 110 -18.57 3.18 18.47
CA PRO A 110 -17.88 1.92 18.81
C PRO A 110 -17.67 0.99 17.62
N ILE A 111 -18.65 0.91 16.70
CA ILE A 111 -18.56 0.06 15.51
C ILE A 111 -17.45 0.57 14.59
N MET A 112 -17.42 1.89 14.37
CA MET A 112 -16.40 2.52 13.53
C MET A 112 -15.02 2.45 14.16
N LYS A 113 -14.88 2.51 15.49
CA LYS A 113 -13.61 2.24 16.17
C LYS A 113 -13.11 0.82 15.90
N THR A 114 -14.00 -0.17 15.97
CA THR A 114 -13.63 -1.56 15.64
C THR A 114 -13.17 -1.70 14.19
N VAL A 115 -13.85 -1.05 13.25
CA VAL A 115 -13.46 -1.05 11.83
C VAL A 115 -12.06 -0.45 11.64
N ILE A 116 -11.76 0.65 12.31
CA ILE A 116 -10.43 1.29 12.26
C ILE A 116 -9.37 0.40 12.88
N ASP A 117 -9.65 -0.27 13.99
CA ASP A 117 -8.71 -1.19 14.62
C ASP A 117 -8.37 -2.38 13.72
N LEU A 118 -9.36 -2.90 13.00
CA LEU A 118 -9.13 -3.95 12.01
C LEU A 118 -8.31 -3.47 10.81
N ARG A 119 -8.56 -2.24 10.34
CA ARG A 119 -7.72 -1.60 9.30
C ARG A 119 -6.30 -1.38 9.79
N ALA A 120 -6.13 -0.93 11.04
CA ALA A 120 -4.83 -0.76 11.65
C ALA A 120 -4.06 -2.09 11.72
N LYS A 121 -4.71 -3.18 12.14
CA LYS A 121 -4.09 -4.52 12.14
C LYS A 121 -3.65 -4.97 10.75
N THR A 122 -4.44 -4.68 9.72
CA THR A 122 -4.08 -4.97 8.32
C THR A 122 -2.84 -4.17 7.90
N ALA A 123 -2.81 -2.88 8.23
CA ALA A 123 -1.69 -2.00 7.93
C ALA A 123 -0.40 -2.42 8.65
N GLU A 124 -0.49 -2.70 9.96
CA GLU A 124 0.64 -3.18 10.76
C GLU A 124 1.24 -4.47 10.19
N LYS A 125 0.39 -5.39 9.75
CA LYS A 125 0.85 -6.61 9.11
C LYS A 125 1.56 -6.33 7.79
N CYS A 126 1.04 -5.41 6.96
CA CYS A 126 1.72 -4.98 5.73
C CYS A 126 3.08 -4.37 6.03
N PHE A 127 3.19 -3.46 7.01
CA PHE A 127 4.47 -2.85 7.40
C PHE A 127 5.46 -3.89 7.91
N ARG A 128 5.02 -4.75 8.83
CA ARG A 128 5.90 -5.76 9.43
C ARG A 128 6.42 -6.75 8.40
N ASP A 129 5.55 -7.24 7.51
CA ASP A 129 5.86 -8.36 6.61
C ASP A 129 6.30 -7.89 5.20
N SER A 130 6.30 -6.57 4.92
CA SER A 130 6.82 -6.02 3.66
C SER A 130 8.33 -6.20 3.54
N THR A 131 8.82 -6.20 2.31
CA THR A 131 10.26 -6.24 2.00
C THR A 131 10.94 -4.95 2.45
N ALA A 132 10.32 -3.79 2.15
CA ALA A 132 10.78 -2.47 2.59
C ALA A 132 9.62 -1.50 2.72
N ILE A 133 9.84 -0.45 3.50
CA ILE A 133 8.96 0.72 3.58
C ILE A 133 9.72 1.91 2.99
N LEU A 134 9.06 2.63 2.08
CA LEU A 134 9.64 3.75 1.35
C LEU A 134 8.96 5.05 1.79
N PRO A 135 9.46 5.72 2.83
CA PRO A 135 8.91 7.00 3.30
C PRO A 135 9.31 8.14 2.38
N ILE A 136 8.44 9.18 2.28
CA ILE A 136 8.73 10.36 1.44
C ILE A 136 9.69 11.35 2.11
N THR A 137 9.96 11.22 3.41
CA THR A 137 10.80 12.16 4.16
C THR A 137 11.67 11.43 5.19
N LYS A 138 12.79 12.06 5.57
CA LYS A 138 13.63 11.61 6.70
C LYS A 138 12.88 11.56 8.04
N TYR A 139 11.88 12.45 8.22
CA TYR A 139 11.03 12.41 9.40
C TYR A 139 10.24 11.11 9.45
N LEU A 140 9.55 10.74 8.38
CA LEU A 140 8.77 9.50 8.32
C LEU A 140 9.66 8.26 8.38
N GLU A 141 10.87 8.32 7.85
CA GLU A 141 11.85 7.23 8.01
C GLU A 141 12.17 6.99 9.50
N ARG A 142 12.43 8.05 10.28
CA ARG A 142 12.63 7.93 11.73
C ARG A 142 11.43 7.32 12.43
N VAL A 143 10.21 7.78 12.08
CA VAL A 143 8.97 7.19 12.62
C VAL A 143 8.86 5.70 12.29
N VAL A 144 9.19 5.29 11.07
CA VAL A 144 9.22 3.85 10.71
C VAL A 144 10.23 3.10 11.57
N LYS A 145 11.43 3.65 11.79
CA LYS A 145 12.47 3.01 12.60
C LYS A 145 12.11 2.92 14.09
N GLU A 146 11.31 3.83 14.61
CA GLU A 146 10.77 3.76 15.99
C GLU A 146 9.83 2.54 16.15
N HIS A 147 9.00 2.25 15.14
CA HIS A 147 8.08 1.10 15.16
C HIS A 147 8.74 -0.21 14.69
N TYR A 148 9.64 -0.14 13.73
CA TYR A 148 10.31 -1.29 13.10
C TYR A 148 11.81 -1.01 12.92
N PRO A 149 12.64 -1.12 13.97
CA PRO A 149 14.05 -0.74 13.94
C PRO A 149 14.87 -1.41 12.81
N ASN A 150 14.57 -2.67 12.53
CA ASN A 150 15.30 -3.47 11.54
C ASN A 150 14.65 -3.49 10.14
N LYS A 151 13.56 -2.72 9.92
CA LYS A 151 12.90 -2.68 8.62
C LYS A 151 13.79 -1.97 7.59
N PRO A 152 14.04 -2.57 6.42
CA PRO A 152 14.68 -1.84 5.32
C PRO A 152 13.84 -0.63 4.92
N THR A 153 14.50 0.52 4.81
CA THR A 153 13.89 1.79 4.39
C THR A 153 14.79 2.48 3.39
N ASP A 154 14.19 3.22 2.46
CA ASP A 154 14.86 4.19 1.61
C ASP A 154 13.89 5.33 1.33
N ILE A 155 14.40 6.55 1.17
CA ILE A 155 13.55 7.72 0.97
C ILE A 155 13.18 7.81 -0.51
N LEU A 156 11.88 7.72 -0.79
CA LEU A 156 11.34 7.92 -2.14
C LEU A 156 10.61 9.25 -2.21
N LEU A 157 11.26 10.27 -2.76
CA LEU A 157 10.64 11.57 -2.98
C LEU A 157 9.59 11.50 -4.09
N GLU A 158 8.49 12.24 -3.93
CA GLU A 158 7.57 12.47 -5.06
C GLU A 158 8.28 13.33 -6.10
N GLY A 159 8.50 12.75 -7.29
CA GLY A 159 8.95 13.50 -8.44
C GLY A 159 7.80 14.35 -8.98
N MET A 160 8.09 15.64 -9.27
CA MET A 160 7.23 16.46 -10.12
C MET A 160 7.87 16.54 -11.50
N ASP A 161 7.05 16.38 -12.56
CA ASP A 161 7.52 16.73 -13.90
C ASP A 161 7.85 18.23 -13.91
N ALA A 162 9.10 18.54 -14.17
CA ALA A 162 9.54 19.89 -14.49
C ALA A 162 9.15 20.17 -15.95
N SER A 163 7.87 20.49 -16.15
CA SER A 163 7.38 21.00 -17.44
C SER A 163 7.50 22.51 -17.50
#